data_1851b1fdfc71707ce3cd3daae101aa38
#
_entry.id   1851b1fdfc71707ce3cd3daae101aa38
#
_cell.length_a   1.000
_cell.length_b   1.000
_cell.length_c   1.000
_cell.angle_alpha   90.00
_cell.angle_beta   90.00
_cell.angle_gamma   90.00
#
_symmetry.space_group_name_H-M   'P 1'
#
loop_
_entity.id
_entity.type
_entity.pdbx_description
1 polymer ?
#
loop_
_entity_poly.entity_id
_entity_poly.type
_entity_poly.pdbx_seq_one_letter_code
_entity_poly.pdbx_strand_id
1 'polypeptide(L)'
;MLFIRVDANKHIATGHMMRCMAIASQACKSGIKTIFITADGSGDDRLDKAGYEHITLNSAWNDMESETEKLLALIKEKDIKKLIIDSYQVTEIYLKRIKDYTEVIYIDDLNMFRYPVNCLICYAPYYNKFGYKDVYKDSGTRLLLGTKYLPLRENFLMLPTKKIKEKPEELLILSGGGDQSELIIKIIRNVDFSYFSVVNIICGNYCTNIDKISTEVCNVLKRVKGCEINILSNVRNIEKYMMSADIAISAGGTTLYELSACGTPTISYIAAENQRDNVSYFDKESVIKSAGAINDKEFINNLNSLLEQIKDYNIRALQSSAMKKLVDGKGCQRIIEEI
;
A
#
# COMPACT_ATOMS: atom_id res chain seq x y z
N MET A 1 16.07 -1.42 -20.77
CA MET A 1 16.32 -0.71 -19.51
C MET A 1 15.06 0.05 -19.14
N LEU A 2 14.64 0.04 -17.88
CA LEU A 2 13.45 0.70 -17.37
C LEU A 2 13.87 1.77 -16.35
N PHE A 3 13.33 2.98 -16.49
CA PHE A 3 13.53 4.03 -15.50
C PHE A 3 12.24 4.29 -14.71
N ILE A 4 12.37 4.61 -13.43
CA ILE A 4 11.24 4.83 -12.53
C ILE A 4 11.46 6.14 -11.77
N ARG A 5 10.61 7.15 -12.00
CA ARG A 5 10.58 8.41 -11.26
C ARG A 5 9.60 8.28 -10.09
N VAL A 6 10.13 8.30 -8.86
CA VAL A 6 9.33 8.11 -7.64
C VAL A 6 10.04 8.73 -6.43
N ASP A 7 9.28 9.16 -5.43
CA ASP A 7 9.80 9.67 -4.17
C ASP A 7 9.23 8.93 -2.96
N ALA A 8 9.92 9.03 -1.83
CA ALA A 8 9.45 8.59 -0.53
C ALA A 8 10.03 9.50 0.56
N ASN A 9 9.18 10.01 1.43
CA ASN A 9 9.60 10.84 2.57
C ASN A 9 8.54 10.77 3.68
N LYS A 10 8.75 11.52 4.77
CA LYS A 10 7.83 11.53 5.92
C LYS A 10 6.42 12.08 5.60
N HIS A 11 6.25 12.85 4.52
CA HIS A 11 4.98 13.47 4.14
C HIS A 11 4.13 12.55 3.26
N ILE A 12 4.76 11.88 2.27
CA ILE A 12 4.09 10.98 1.34
C ILE A 12 4.24 9.50 1.71
N ALA A 13 4.90 9.23 2.83
CA ALA A 13 5.23 7.87 3.30
C ALA A 13 6.03 7.06 2.26
N THR A 14 5.90 5.75 2.27
CA THR A 14 6.72 4.85 1.45
C THR A 14 5.94 4.06 0.40
N GLY A 15 4.63 4.27 0.32
CA GLY A 15 3.74 3.47 -0.53
C GLY A 15 4.14 3.46 -2.01
N HIS A 16 4.39 4.65 -2.57
CA HIS A 16 4.84 4.83 -3.97
C HIS A 16 6.16 4.08 -4.23
N MET A 17 7.17 4.32 -3.40
CA MET A 17 8.46 3.67 -3.53
C MET A 17 8.33 2.14 -3.46
N MET A 18 7.55 1.61 -2.51
CA MET A 18 7.40 0.17 -2.32
C MET A 18 6.74 -0.51 -3.52
N ARG A 19 5.71 0.11 -4.12
CA ARG A 19 5.06 -0.44 -5.31
C ARG A 19 5.95 -0.36 -6.55
N CYS A 20 6.73 0.70 -6.68
CA CYS A 20 7.73 0.84 -7.74
C CYS A 20 8.86 -0.18 -7.60
N MET A 21 9.36 -0.43 -6.39
CA MET A 21 10.36 -1.47 -6.12
C MET A 21 9.83 -2.88 -6.44
N ALA A 22 8.54 -3.14 -6.21
CA ALA A 22 7.93 -4.41 -6.60
C ALA A 22 7.93 -4.61 -8.13
N ILE A 23 7.60 -3.56 -8.90
CA ILE A 23 7.69 -3.57 -10.37
C ILE A 23 9.14 -3.76 -10.81
N ALA A 24 10.09 -3.02 -10.20
CA ALA A 24 11.52 -3.13 -10.50
C ALA A 24 12.08 -4.54 -10.23
N SER A 25 11.68 -5.16 -9.12
CA SER A 25 12.07 -6.55 -8.80
C SER A 25 11.61 -7.53 -9.90
N GLN A 26 10.38 -7.39 -10.38
CA GLN A 26 9.89 -8.22 -11.47
C GLN A 26 10.59 -7.93 -12.80
N ALA A 27 10.87 -6.65 -13.10
CA ALA A 27 11.63 -6.26 -14.29
C ALA A 27 13.03 -6.90 -14.29
N CYS A 28 13.75 -6.83 -13.16
CA CYS A 28 15.06 -7.46 -12.98
C CYS A 28 15.01 -8.99 -13.22
N LYS A 29 13.98 -9.69 -12.72
CA LYS A 29 13.77 -11.12 -12.99
C LYS A 29 13.55 -11.44 -14.46
N SER A 30 12.95 -10.49 -15.20
CA SER A 30 12.77 -10.59 -16.65
C SER A 30 14.00 -10.11 -17.44
N GLY A 31 15.15 -9.88 -16.78
CA GLY A 31 16.39 -9.43 -17.41
C GLY A 31 16.42 -7.95 -17.78
N ILE A 32 15.47 -7.15 -17.29
CA ILE A 32 15.38 -5.71 -17.56
C ILE A 32 16.05 -4.94 -16.42
N LYS A 33 17.19 -4.31 -16.71
CA LYS A 33 17.85 -3.41 -15.76
C LYS A 33 16.92 -2.24 -15.42
N THR A 34 16.79 -1.91 -14.13
CA THR A 34 15.96 -0.80 -13.65
C THR A 34 16.82 0.23 -12.91
N ILE A 35 16.56 1.50 -13.17
CA ILE A 35 17.21 2.65 -12.51
C ILE A 35 16.11 3.56 -11.97
N PHE A 36 16.25 3.94 -10.71
CA PHE A 36 15.33 4.88 -10.06
C PHE A 36 15.78 6.33 -10.28
N ILE A 37 14.81 7.24 -10.32
CA ILE A 37 15.03 8.68 -10.35
C ILE A 37 14.24 9.28 -9.18
N THR A 38 14.94 9.99 -8.28
CA THR A 38 14.36 10.64 -7.10
C THR A 38 14.55 12.16 -7.18
N ALA A 39 13.70 12.93 -6.49
CA ALA A 39 13.82 14.37 -6.44
C ALA A 39 14.97 14.83 -5.55
N ASP A 40 14.91 14.49 -4.27
CA ASP A 40 15.74 15.09 -3.20
C ASP A 40 16.57 14.07 -2.42
N GLY A 41 16.50 12.79 -2.79
CA GLY A 41 17.25 11.73 -2.13
C GLY A 41 16.65 11.23 -0.80
N SER A 42 15.53 11.76 -0.35
CA SER A 42 14.93 11.36 0.94
C SER A 42 14.59 9.86 1.05
N GLY A 43 14.41 9.17 -0.08
CA GLY A 43 14.12 7.74 -0.18
C GLY A 43 15.30 6.86 -0.58
N ASP A 44 16.46 7.45 -0.91
CA ASP A 44 17.58 6.77 -1.57
C ASP A 44 18.19 5.66 -0.70
N ASP A 45 18.31 5.85 0.62
CA ASP A 45 18.75 4.82 1.57
C ASP A 45 18.02 3.49 1.41
N ARG A 46 16.76 3.52 0.99
CA ARG A 46 15.95 2.32 0.79
C ARG A 46 16.30 1.63 -0.50
N LEU A 47 16.60 2.40 -1.54
CA LEU A 47 17.07 1.89 -2.83
C LEU A 47 18.45 1.26 -2.68
N ASP A 48 19.37 1.91 -1.95
CA ASP A 48 20.71 1.40 -1.63
C ASP A 48 20.64 0.06 -0.90
N LYS A 49 19.82 -0.02 0.16
CA LYS A 49 19.63 -1.27 0.93
C LYS A 49 19.05 -2.42 0.10
N ALA A 50 18.32 -2.09 -0.97
CA ALA A 50 17.76 -3.06 -1.90
C ALA A 50 18.66 -3.33 -3.11
N GLY A 51 19.78 -2.61 -3.25
CA GLY A 51 20.75 -2.79 -4.35
C GLY A 51 20.30 -2.19 -5.68
N TYR A 52 19.40 -1.19 -5.68
CA TYR A 52 18.99 -0.51 -6.90
C TYR A 52 19.88 0.70 -7.21
N GLU A 53 20.26 0.83 -8.48
CA GLU A 53 20.86 2.08 -8.98
C GLU A 53 19.82 3.20 -8.95
N HIS A 54 20.25 4.41 -8.56
CA HIS A 54 19.38 5.59 -8.56
C HIS A 54 20.13 6.86 -8.97
N ILE A 55 19.37 7.87 -9.39
CA ILE A 55 19.83 9.20 -9.78
C ILE A 55 18.98 10.23 -9.06
N THR A 56 19.60 11.10 -8.27
CA THR A 56 18.92 12.18 -7.56
C THR A 56 18.98 13.47 -8.37
N LEU A 57 17.81 14.05 -8.69
CA LEU A 57 17.71 15.26 -9.51
C LEU A 57 18.10 16.54 -8.77
N ASN A 58 18.18 16.50 -7.44
CA ASN A 58 18.34 17.70 -6.59
C ASN A 58 17.24 18.73 -6.90
N SER A 59 15.99 18.32 -6.77
CA SER A 59 14.76 19.08 -6.98
C SER A 59 13.82 18.94 -5.79
N ALA A 60 12.71 19.69 -5.78
CA ALA A 60 11.69 19.57 -4.75
C ALA A 60 10.72 18.44 -5.10
N TRP A 61 10.50 17.47 -4.20
CA TRP A 61 9.60 16.34 -4.40
C TRP A 61 8.13 16.76 -4.64
N ASN A 62 7.74 17.94 -4.16
CA ASN A 62 6.39 18.50 -4.25
C ASN A 62 6.20 19.53 -5.36
N ASP A 63 7.21 19.72 -6.22
CA ASP A 63 7.19 20.62 -7.37
C ASP A 63 7.88 19.96 -8.57
N MET A 64 7.16 19.10 -9.28
CA MET A 64 7.70 18.38 -10.44
C MET A 64 7.95 19.31 -11.65
N GLU A 65 7.27 20.45 -11.73
CA GLU A 65 7.55 21.43 -12.80
C GLU A 65 9.00 21.92 -12.72
N SER A 66 9.50 22.16 -11.51
CA SER A 66 10.88 22.67 -11.29
C SER A 66 11.97 21.69 -11.72
N GLU A 67 11.67 20.38 -11.78
CA GLU A 67 12.63 19.36 -12.21
C GLU A 67 12.60 19.07 -13.72
N THR A 68 11.60 19.60 -14.45
CA THR A 68 11.34 19.21 -15.86
C THR A 68 12.58 19.28 -16.72
N GLU A 69 13.35 20.40 -16.67
CA GLU A 69 14.54 20.56 -17.52
C GLU A 69 15.64 19.56 -17.16
N LYS A 70 15.82 19.28 -15.87
CA LYS A 70 16.81 18.29 -15.41
C LYS A 70 16.45 16.89 -15.88
N LEU A 71 15.16 16.52 -15.75
CA LEU A 71 14.67 15.22 -16.20
C LEU A 71 14.76 15.08 -17.73
N LEU A 72 14.43 16.11 -18.51
CA LEU A 72 14.58 16.11 -19.96
C LEU A 72 16.04 15.97 -20.39
N ALA A 73 16.97 16.65 -19.72
CA ALA A 73 18.40 16.48 -19.97
C ALA A 73 18.84 15.04 -19.68
N LEU A 74 18.41 14.46 -18.57
CA LEU A 74 18.69 13.07 -18.22
C LEU A 74 18.09 12.07 -19.23
N ILE A 75 16.86 12.30 -19.70
CA ILE A 75 16.20 11.47 -20.71
C ILE A 75 17.04 11.43 -21.99
N LYS A 76 17.55 12.57 -22.44
CA LYS A 76 18.40 12.67 -23.62
C LYS A 76 19.77 12.03 -23.40
N GLU A 77 20.42 12.30 -22.27
CA GLU A 77 21.76 11.78 -21.94
C GLU A 77 21.76 10.26 -21.86
N LYS A 78 20.77 9.67 -21.19
CA LYS A 78 20.68 8.22 -20.95
C LYS A 78 19.88 7.49 -22.02
N ASP A 79 19.37 8.18 -23.04
CA ASP A 79 18.48 7.63 -24.07
C ASP A 79 17.31 6.85 -23.49
N ILE A 80 16.59 7.45 -22.52
CA ILE A 80 15.50 6.82 -21.78
C ILE A 80 14.32 6.59 -22.73
N LYS A 81 14.01 5.33 -23.01
CA LYS A 81 12.90 4.95 -23.90
C LYS A 81 11.60 4.73 -23.16
N LYS A 82 11.66 4.29 -21.90
CA LYS A 82 10.49 4.01 -21.06
C LYS A 82 10.71 4.55 -19.65
N LEU A 83 9.75 5.32 -19.17
CA LEU A 83 9.76 5.95 -17.86
C LEU A 83 8.45 5.69 -17.13
N ILE A 84 8.50 4.97 -16.02
CA ILE A 84 7.38 4.90 -15.07
C ILE A 84 7.45 6.15 -14.19
N ILE A 85 6.31 6.80 -13.98
CA ILE A 85 6.15 7.94 -13.07
C ILE A 85 5.09 7.59 -12.04
N ASP A 86 5.43 7.75 -10.76
CA ASP A 86 4.55 7.49 -9.64
C ASP A 86 4.64 8.62 -8.62
N SER A 87 3.80 9.63 -8.78
CA SER A 87 3.73 10.81 -7.90
C SER A 87 2.37 11.49 -8.04
N TYR A 88 1.81 11.96 -6.93
CA TYR A 88 0.60 12.80 -6.92
C TYR A 88 0.87 14.26 -7.31
N GLN A 89 2.14 14.64 -7.47
CA GLN A 89 2.56 16.01 -7.78
C GLN A 89 2.68 16.30 -9.27
N VAL A 90 2.33 15.31 -10.13
CA VAL A 90 2.36 15.50 -11.59
C VAL A 90 1.35 16.56 -12.03
N THR A 91 1.73 17.34 -13.03
CA THR A 91 0.83 18.25 -13.72
C THR A 91 0.63 17.83 -15.18
N GLU A 92 -0.40 18.35 -15.82
CA GLU A 92 -0.63 18.09 -17.24
C GLU A 92 0.53 18.61 -18.11
N ILE A 93 1.08 19.78 -17.76
CA ILE A 93 2.20 20.40 -18.49
C ILE A 93 3.45 19.54 -18.37
N TYR A 94 3.79 19.09 -17.15
CA TYR A 94 4.92 18.21 -16.90
C TYR A 94 4.84 16.93 -17.74
N LEU A 95 3.72 16.23 -17.68
CA LEU A 95 3.53 14.97 -18.40
C LEU A 95 3.57 15.15 -19.92
N LYS A 96 2.96 16.22 -20.47
CA LYS A 96 3.03 16.52 -21.91
C LYS A 96 4.47 16.70 -22.38
N ARG A 97 5.26 17.50 -21.64
CA ARG A 97 6.65 17.77 -22.00
C ARG A 97 7.52 16.52 -21.96
N ILE A 98 7.33 15.66 -20.95
CA ILE A 98 8.11 14.42 -20.83
C ILE A 98 7.72 13.42 -21.93
N LYS A 99 6.42 13.28 -22.22
CA LYS A 99 5.91 12.35 -23.24
C LYS A 99 6.47 12.60 -24.64
N ASP A 100 6.87 13.82 -24.96
CA ASP A 100 7.46 14.15 -26.27
C ASP A 100 8.84 13.51 -26.49
N TYR A 101 9.49 13.01 -25.41
CA TYR A 101 10.86 12.49 -25.44
C TYR A 101 10.98 11.03 -25.04
N THR A 102 10.01 10.47 -24.33
CA THR A 102 10.04 9.09 -23.85
C THR A 102 8.64 8.50 -23.72
N GLU A 103 8.51 7.18 -23.75
CA GLU A 103 7.25 6.50 -23.42
C GLU A 103 6.97 6.64 -21.92
N VAL A 104 5.91 7.40 -21.57
CA VAL A 104 5.50 7.64 -20.19
C VAL A 104 4.46 6.61 -19.77
N ILE A 105 4.76 5.88 -18.68
CA ILE A 105 3.85 4.99 -17.96
C ILE A 105 3.53 5.64 -16.63
N TYR A 106 2.27 5.97 -16.36
CA TYR A 106 1.86 6.66 -15.13
C TYR A 106 1.01 5.75 -14.25
N ILE A 107 1.33 5.71 -12.95
CA ILE A 107 0.53 4.99 -11.96
C ILE A 107 -0.41 5.99 -11.29
N ASP A 108 -1.72 5.77 -11.46
CA ASP A 108 -2.78 6.63 -10.94
C ASP A 108 -3.77 5.87 -10.07
N ASP A 109 -4.20 6.51 -8.99
CA ASP A 109 -5.27 6.05 -8.11
C ASP A 109 -6.19 7.21 -7.63
N LEU A 110 -6.00 8.43 -8.18
CA LEU A 110 -6.75 9.64 -7.80
C LEU A 110 -7.67 10.19 -8.90
N ASN A 111 -7.32 9.98 -10.18
CA ASN A 111 -8.04 10.54 -11.34
C ASN A 111 -8.24 12.07 -11.26
N MET A 112 -7.15 12.80 -11.01
CA MET A 112 -7.23 14.26 -10.81
C MET A 112 -7.53 15.02 -12.09
N PHE A 113 -7.05 14.54 -13.23
CA PHE A 113 -7.26 15.09 -14.58
C PHE A 113 -7.00 14.03 -15.65
N ARG A 114 -7.21 14.36 -16.93
CA ARG A 114 -6.83 13.47 -18.03
C ARG A 114 -5.33 13.54 -18.24
N TYR A 115 -4.61 12.46 -17.84
CA TYR A 115 -3.15 12.39 -17.95
C TYR A 115 -2.71 12.17 -19.38
N PRO A 116 -1.85 13.03 -19.97
CA PRO A 116 -1.32 12.88 -21.32
C PRO A 116 -0.14 11.87 -21.32
N VAL A 117 -0.43 10.57 -21.22
CA VAL A 117 0.56 9.50 -21.09
C VAL A 117 0.38 8.41 -22.15
N ASN A 118 1.38 7.54 -22.33
CA ASN A 118 1.31 6.42 -23.26
C ASN A 118 0.64 5.19 -22.63
N CYS A 119 0.84 5.00 -21.32
CA CYS A 119 0.21 3.94 -20.57
C CYS A 119 -0.24 4.48 -19.20
N LEU A 120 -1.47 4.15 -18.81
CA LEU A 120 -2.02 4.45 -17.48
C LEU A 120 -2.25 3.16 -16.73
N ILE A 121 -1.68 3.04 -15.53
CA ILE A 121 -1.91 1.93 -14.62
C ILE A 121 -2.80 2.42 -13.48
N CYS A 122 -4.00 1.87 -13.36
CA CYS A 122 -4.86 2.06 -12.20
C CYS A 122 -5.27 0.70 -11.63
N TYR A 123 -4.57 0.25 -10.61
CA TYR A 123 -4.85 -1.04 -9.98
C TYR A 123 -5.99 -0.99 -8.96
N ALA A 124 -6.57 0.18 -8.70
CA ALA A 124 -7.71 0.32 -7.80
C ALA A 124 -8.89 -0.57 -8.26
N PRO A 125 -9.52 -1.35 -7.38
CA PRO A 125 -10.65 -2.19 -7.76
C PRO A 125 -11.88 -1.39 -8.18
N TYR A 126 -11.95 -0.14 -7.74
CA TYR A 126 -13.02 0.81 -8.06
C TYR A 126 -12.74 1.70 -9.27
N TYR A 127 -11.76 1.36 -10.11
CA TYR A 127 -11.36 2.16 -11.29
C TYR A 127 -12.52 2.51 -12.23
N ASN A 128 -13.60 1.72 -12.25
CA ASN A 128 -14.76 1.98 -13.08
C ASN A 128 -15.43 3.33 -12.76
N LYS A 129 -15.35 3.82 -11.51
CA LYS A 129 -15.88 5.13 -11.15
C LYS A 129 -15.18 6.29 -11.84
N PHE A 130 -13.96 6.07 -12.33
CA PHE A 130 -13.14 7.10 -12.98
C PHE A 130 -13.44 7.27 -14.48
N GLY A 131 -14.19 6.35 -15.09
CA GLY A 131 -14.56 6.46 -16.50
C GLY A 131 -13.37 6.40 -17.49
N TYR A 132 -12.22 5.86 -17.10
CA TYR A 132 -11.00 5.86 -17.93
C TYR A 132 -11.22 5.36 -19.34
N LYS A 133 -12.05 4.33 -19.54
CA LYS A 133 -12.30 3.77 -20.88
C LYS A 133 -12.91 4.79 -21.84
N ASP A 134 -13.82 5.63 -21.33
CA ASP A 134 -14.47 6.66 -22.14
C ASP A 134 -13.54 7.87 -22.33
N VAL A 135 -12.86 8.30 -21.26
CA VAL A 135 -11.93 9.44 -21.26
C VAL A 135 -10.76 9.21 -22.23
N TYR A 136 -10.27 7.97 -22.33
CA TYR A 136 -9.09 7.63 -23.14
C TYR A 136 -9.41 6.91 -24.46
N LYS A 137 -10.68 6.77 -24.84
CA LYS A 137 -11.14 6.01 -26.01
C LYS A 137 -10.37 6.32 -27.29
N ASP A 138 -10.10 7.60 -27.56
CA ASP A 138 -9.47 8.05 -28.80
C ASP A 138 -8.06 8.62 -28.57
N SER A 139 -7.41 8.27 -27.45
CA SER A 139 -6.12 8.89 -27.06
C SER A 139 -4.88 8.09 -27.45
N GLY A 140 -5.03 6.83 -27.83
CA GLY A 140 -3.92 5.90 -28.02
C GLY A 140 -3.23 5.48 -26.69
N THR A 141 -3.72 5.94 -25.54
CA THR A 141 -3.21 5.56 -24.22
C THR A 141 -3.62 4.13 -23.89
N ARG A 142 -2.66 3.27 -23.56
CA ARG A 142 -2.95 1.92 -23.03
C ARG A 142 -3.46 2.03 -21.60
N LEU A 143 -4.47 1.22 -21.25
CA LEU A 143 -5.09 1.23 -19.94
C LEU A 143 -4.90 -0.13 -19.25
N LEU A 144 -4.13 -0.14 -18.18
CA LEU A 144 -3.92 -1.30 -17.30
C LEU A 144 -4.77 -1.11 -16.04
N LEU A 145 -6.00 -1.68 -16.04
CA LEU A 145 -7.02 -1.37 -15.05
C LEU A 145 -7.36 -2.58 -14.16
N GLY A 146 -7.54 -2.28 -12.88
CA GLY A 146 -8.00 -3.21 -11.85
C GLY A 146 -6.89 -3.99 -11.15
N THR A 147 -7.27 -4.74 -10.13
CA THR A 147 -6.36 -5.46 -9.21
C THR A 147 -5.46 -6.50 -9.87
N LYS A 148 -5.78 -6.93 -11.09
CA LYS A 148 -4.90 -7.80 -11.88
C LYS A 148 -3.55 -7.15 -12.22
N TYR A 149 -3.44 -5.82 -12.11
CA TYR A 149 -2.20 -5.03 -12.28
C TYR A 149 -1.68 -4.47 -10.96
N LEU A 150 -2.12 -5.01 -9.82
CA LEU A 150 -1.67 -4.57 -8.51
C LEU A 150 -0.19 -4.91 -8.29
N PRO A 151 0.69 -3.92 -8.05
CA PRO A 151 2.10 -4.16 -7.82
C PRO A 151 2.36 -4.55 -6.35
N LEU A 152 2.38 -5.85 -6.10
CA LEU A 152 2.74 -6.41 -4.80
C LEU A 152 4.21 -6.87 -4.76
N ARG A 153 4.81 -6.73 -3.57
CA ARG A 153 6.16 -7.24 -3.29
C ARG A 153 6.20 -8.75 -3.46
N GLU A 154 7.37 -9.26 -3.82
CA GLU A 154 7.61 -10.68 -4.07
C GLU A 154 7.16 -11.59 -2.93
N ASN A 155 7.35 -11.17 -1.69
CA ASN A 155 6.96 -11.93 -0.50
C ASN A 155 5.46 -12.28 -0.44
N PHE A 156 4.63 -11.59 -1.23
CA PHE A 156 3.19 -11.86 -1.34
C PHE A 156 2.82 -12.73 -2.55
N LEU A 157 3.81 -13.16 -3.33
CA LEU A 157 3.61 -14.11 -4.42
C LEU A 157 3.60 -15.54 -3.87
N MET A 158 2.79 -16.39 -4.47
CA MET A 158 2.76 -17.84 -4.19
C MET A 158 2.63 -18.19 -2.70
N LEU A 159 1.90 -17.37 -1.94
CA LEU A 159 1.61 -17.68 -0.54
C LEU A 159 0.75 -18.95 -0.42
N PRO A 160 0.99 -19.77 0.61
CA PRO A 160 0.14 -20.93 0.86
C PRO A 160 -1.30 -20.50 1.16
N THR A 161 -2.22 -21.42 0.97
CA THR A 161 -3.63 -21.18 1.33
C THR A 161 -3.75 -20.97 2.83
N LYS A 162 -4.34 -19.85 3.24
CA LYS A 162 -4.58 -19.56 4.65
C LYS A 162 -5.60 -20.53 5.22
N LYS A 163 -5.25 -21.14 6.34
CA LYS A 163 -6.18 -21.97 7.13
C LYS A 163 -6.90 -21.08 8.13
N ILE A 164 -8.22 -21.08 8.09
CA ILE A 164 -9.04 -20.36 9.06
C ILE A 164 -9.30 -21.28 10.25
N LYS A 165 -8.90 -20.86 11.46
CA LYS A 165 -9.13 -21.61 12.70
C LYS A 165 -10.57 -21.43 13.16
N GLU A 166 -11.12 -22.41 13.90
CA GLU A 166 -12.45 -22.30 14.52
C GLU A 166 -12.50 -21.09 15.48
N LYS A 167 -11.48 -20.94 16.32
CA LYS A 167 -11.33 -19.79 17.23
C LYS A 167 -10.14 -18.94 16.81
N PRO A 168 -10.30 -17.61 16.64
CA PRO A 168 -9.18 -16.73 16.40
C PRO A 168 -8.38 -16.54 17.70
N GLU A 169 -7.08 -16.75 17.63
CA GLU A 169 -6.15 -16.66 18.76
C GLU A 169 -5.12 -15.53 18.58
N GLU A 170 -4.83 -15.16 17.33
CA GLU A 170 -3.82 -14.19 17.01
C GLU A 170 -4.43 -12.96 16.32
N LEU A 171 -4.26 -11.78 16.93
CA LEU A 171 -4.65 -10.48 16.39
C LEU A 171 -3.41 -9.72 15.88
N LEU A 172 -3.51 -9.17 14.68
CA LEU A 172 -2.50 -8.30 14.09
C LEU A 172 -3.03 -6.87 13.98
N ILE A 173 -2.29 -5.90 14.51
CA ILE A 173 -2.60 -4.47 14.40
C ILE A 173 -1.52 -3.81 13.54
N LEU A 174 -1.94 -3.18 12.43
CA LEU A 174 -1.07 -2.55 11.45
C LEU A 174 -1.38 -1.06 11.36
N SER A 175 -0.39 -0.23 11.66
CA SER A 175 -0.56 1.23 11.61
C SER A 175 -0.45 1.83 10.20
N GLY A 176 0.07 1.06 9.23
CA GLY A 176 0.45 1.60 7.92
C GLY A 176 1.78 2.35 7.92
N GLY A 177 2.06 3.12 6.87
CA GLY A 177 3.37 3.74 6.64
C GLY A 177 3.62 5.07 7.36
N GLY A 178 2.58 5.75 7.87
CA GLY A 178 2.69 7.03 8.59
C GLY A 178 2.81 6.88 10.10
N ASP A 179 2.91 8.01 10.82
CA ASP A 179 2.84 8.01 12.29
C ASP A 179 1.37 7.90 12.74
N GLN A 180 1.02 6.74 13.25
CA GLN A 180 -0.31 6.43 13.80
C GLN A 180 -0.24 6.08 15.29
N SER A 181 0.77 6.58 16.00
CA SER A 181 1.03 6.26 17.41
C SER A 181 -0.18 6.51 18.31
N GLU A 182 -0.83 7.66 18.18
CA GLU A 182 -1.99 8.03 18.99
C GLU A 182 -3.21 7.12 18.71
N LEU A 183 -3.37 6.68 17.45
CA LEU A 183 -4.42 5.72 17.10
C LEU A 183 -4.15 4.35 17.71
N ILE A 184 -2.91 3.86 17.64
CA ILE A 184 -2.52 2.59 18.27
C ILE A 184 -2.81 2.66 19.77
N ILE A 185 -2.43 3.75 20.44
CA ILE A 185 -2.71 3.99 21.86
C ILE A 185 -4.23 3.98 22.13
N LYS A 186 -5.01 4.66 21.26
CA LYS A 186 -6.48 4.67 21.37
C LYS A 186 -7.07 3.25 21.26
N ILE A 187 -6.58 2.44 20.32
CA ILE A 187 -7.00 1.05 20.17
C ILE A 187 -6.62 0.23 21.41
N ILE A 188 -5.36 0.30 21.87
CA ILE A 188 -4.86 -0.44 23.02
C ILE A 188 -5.69 -0.14 24.29
N ARG A 189 -6.08 1.10 24.50
CA ARG A 189 -6.88 1.52 25.67
C ARG A 189 -8.29 1.00 25.67
N ASN A 190 -8.90 0.81 24.49
CA ASN A 190 -10.34 0.64 24.35
C ASN A 190 -10.77 -0.71 23.76
N VAL A 191 -9.83 -1.55 23.31
CA VAL A 191 -10.11 -2.90 22.82
C VAL A 191 -9.84 -3.92 23.93
N ASP A 192 -10.73 -4.90 24.06
CA ASP A 192 -10.53 -6.04 24.95
C ASP A 192 -9.71 -7.13 24.23
N PHE A 193 -8.50 -7.35 24.70
CA PHE A 193 -7.59 -8.37 24.16
C PHE A 193 -7.69 -9.72 24.87
N SER A 194 -8.53 -9.86 25.89
CA SER A 194 -8.62 -11.09 26.72
C SER A 194 -9.00 -12.34 25.92
N TYR A 195 -9.60 -12.14 24.74
CA TYR A 195 -9.97 -13.23 23.83
C TYR A 195 -8.77 -13.81 23.06
N PHE A 196 -7.70 -13.03 22.89
CA PHE A 196 -6.55 -13.41 22.07
C PHE A 196 -5.41 -13.94 22.93
N SER A 197 -4.73 -14.98 22.41
CA SER A 197 -3.49 -15.50 23.02
C SER A 197 -2.29 -14.63 22.67
N VAL A 198 -2.29 -14.07 21.43
CA VAL A 198 -1.21 -13.23 20.92
C VAL A 198 -1.78 -12.00 20.21
N VAL A 199 -1.21 -10.84 20.49
CA VAL A 199 -1.46 -9.59 19.77
C VAL A 199 -0.15 -9.04 19.26
N ASN A 200 0.01 -8.95 17.95
CA ASN A 200 1.17 -8.35 17.32
C ASN A 200 0.82 -6.95 16.82
N ILE A 201 1.51 -5.93 17.30
CA ILE A 201 1.35 -4.53 16.91
C ILE A 201 2.56 -4.16 16.08
N ILE A 202 2.36 -3.94 14.78
CA ILE A 202 3.43 -3.52 13.87
C ILE A 202 3.37 -2.02 13.66
N CYS A 203 4.36 -1.33 14.20
CA CYS A 203 4.56 0.11 14.05
C CYS A 203 5.27 0.41 12.74
N GLY A 204 4.75 1.36 11.95
CA GLY A 204 5.39 1.84 10.74
C GLY A 204 6.72 2.56 11.01
N ASN A 205 7.53 2.76 9.97
CA ASN A 205 8.87 3.34 10.09
C ASN A 205 8.88 4.79 10.64
N TYR A 206 7.75 5.47 10.57
CA TYR A 206 7.60 6.85 11.05
C TYR A 206 6.89 6.94 12.41
N CYS A 207 6.66 5.81 13.08
CA CYS A 207 6.08 5.79 14.42
C CYS A 207 7.04 6.42 15.44
N THR A 208 6.62 7.50 16.08
CA THR A 208 7.49 8.32 16.97
C THR A 208 7.33 8.01 18.45
N ASN A 209 6.20 7.44 18.87
CA ASN A 209 5.84 7.29 20.29
C ASN A 209 5.85 5.83 20.80
N ILE A 210 6.86 5.04 20.41
CA ILE A 210 6.95 3.62 20.78
C ILE A 210 6.95 3.44 22.32
N ASP A 211 7.61 4.32 23.06
CA ASP A 211 7.66 4.27 24.52
C ASP A 211 6.27 4.46 25.16
N LYS A 212 5.45 5.38 24.60
CA LYS A 212 4.06 5.55 25.07
C LYS A 212 3.22 4.31 24.75
N ILE A 213 3.38 3.73 23.55
CA ILE A 213 2.70 2.48 23.17
C ILE A 213 3.08 1.38 24.14
N SER A 214 4.37 1.22 24.46
CA SER A 214 4.87 0.23 25.41
C SER A 214 4.29 0.42 26.83
N THR A 215 4.17 1.66 27.27
CA THR A 215 3.55 2.01 28.55
C THR A 215 2.08 1.57 28.60
N GLU A 216 1.32 1.82 27.52
CA GLU A 216 -0.08 1.41 27.45
C GLU A 216 -0.24 -0.12 27.38
N VAL A 217 0.63 -0.80 26.65
CA VAL A 217 0.66 -2.27 26.64
C VAL A 217 0.91 -2.82 28.04
N CYS A 218 1.87 -2.28 28.80
CA CYS A 218 2.11 -2.66 30.20
C CYS A 218 0.87 -2.44 31.07
N ASN A 219 0.12 -1.34 30.85
CA ASN A 219 -1.12 -1.08 31.60
C ASN A 219 -2.23 -2.09 31.28
N VAL A 220 -2.35 -2.49 30.01
CA VAL A 220 -3.31 -3.52 29.57
C VAL A 220 -2.95 -4.88 30.17
N LEU A 221 -1.67 -5.28 30.14
CA LEU A 221 -1.22 -6.58 30.68
C LEU A 221 -1.41 -6.75 32.20
N LYS A 222 -1.58 -5.66 32.94
CA LYS A 222 -1.97 -5.73 34.37
C LYS A 222 -3.39 -6.27 34.54
N ARG A 223 -4.30 -6.05 33.60
CA ARG A 223 -5.72 -6.41 33.64
C ARG A 223 -6.10 -7.59 32.74
N VAL A 224 -5.34 -7.83 31.67
CA VAL A 224 -5.55 -8.94 30.72
C VAL A 224 -4.50 -10.00 31.00
N LYS A 225 -4.94 -11.21 31.38
CA LYS A 225 -4.04 -12.35 31.65
C LYS A 225 -4.13 -13.37 30.51
N GLY A 226 -3.01 -14.03 30.23
CA GLY A 226 -2.97 -15.09 29.18
C GLY A 226 -2.87 -14.57 27.75
N CYS A 227 -2.65 -13.27 27.57
CA CYS A 227 -2.40 -12.66 26.26
C CYS A 227 -0.96 -12.12 26.21
N GLU A 228 -0.22 -12.46 25.17
CA GLU A 228 1.08 -11.89 24.85
C GLU A 228 0.87 -10.72 23.89
N ILE A 229 1.42 -9.53 24.18
CA ILE A 229 1.32 -8.36 23.31
C ILE A 229 2.73 -7.95 22.89
N ASN A 230 3.01 -8.06 21.57
CA ASN A 230 4.29 -7.75 20.95
C ASN A 230 4.22 -6.42 20.22
N ILE A 231 5.18 -5.52 20.46
CA ILE A 231 5.38 -4.29 19.71
C ILE A 231 6.57 -4.51 18.78
N LEU A 232 6.33 -4.41 17.49
CA LEU A 232 7.29 -4.73 16.43
C LEU A 232 7.50 -3.51 15.53
N SER A 233 8.75 -3.23 15.21
CA SER A 233 9.14 -2.18 14.26
C SER A 233 10.15 -2.71 13.26
N ASN A 234 10.25 -2.06 12.09
CA ASN A 234 11.18 -2.45 11.03
C ASN A 234 11.07 -3.93 10.59
N VAL A 235 9.86 -4.47 10.59
CA VAL A 235 9.59 -5.85 10.22
C VAL A 235 9.89 -6.08 8.74
N ARG A 236 10.84 -6.98 8.44
CA ARG A 236 11.23 -7.32 7.06
C ARG A 236 10.26 -8.28 6.38
N ASN A 237 9.76 -9.28 7.12
CA ASN A 237 8.91 -10.37 6.60
C ASN A 237 7.48 -10.21 7.14
N ILE A 238 6.84 -9.09 6.81
CA ILE A 238 5.49 -8.75 7.31
C ILE A 238 4.44 -9.78 6.88
N GLU A 239 4.65 -10.43 5.72
CA GLU A 239 3.78 -11.50 5.21
C GLU A 239 3.64 -12.67 6.17
N LYS A 240 4.65 -12.97 6.98
CA LYS A 240 4.59 -14.03 7.99
C LYS A 240 3.59 -13.70 9.08
N TYR A 241 3.61 -12.46 9.59
CA TYR A 241 2.65 -11.98 10.58
C TYR A 241 1.24 -11.89 10.00
N MET A 242 1.12 -11.45 8.74
CA MET A 242 -0.18 -11.43 8.07
C MET A 242 -0.73 -12.83 7.84
N MET A 243 0.13 -13.80 7.52
CA MET A 243 -0.28 -15.19 7.33
C MET A 243 -0.61 -15.90 8.63
N SER A 244 0.08 -15.63 9.74
CA SER A 244 -0.19 -16.27 11.04
C SER A 244 -1.45 -15.70 11.71
N ALA A 245 -1.67 -14.39 11.59
CA ALA A 245 -2.79 -13.71 12.25
C ALA A 245 -4.14 -14.27 11.83
N ASP A 246 -5.03 -14.52 12.78
CA ASP A 246 -6.40 -14.95 12.51
C ASP A 246 -7.34 -13.79 12.17
N ILE A 247 -7.02 -12.59 12.69
CA ILE A 247 -7.71 -11.33 12.43
C ILE A 247 -6.67 -10.21 12.31
N ALA A 248 -6.90 -9.26 11.39
CA ALA A 248 -6.11 -8.05 11.31
C ALA A 248 -6.96 -6.79 11.51
N ILE A 249 -6.38 -5.76 12.14
CA ILE A 249 -6.89 -4.38 12.15
C ILE A 249 -5.89 -3.54 11.35
N SER A 250 -6.35 -2.87 10.30
CA SER A 250 -5.44 -2.16 9.39
C SER A 250 -6.04 -0.88 8.81
N ALA A 251 -5.18 0.11 8.56
CA ALA A 251 -5.54 1.26 7.74
C ALA A 251 -5.85 0.86 6.30
N GLY A 252 -6.70 1.66 5.62
CA GLY A 252 -7.22 1.41 4.28
C GLY A 252 -6.25 1.66 3.11
N GLY A 253 -4.95 1.65 3.35
CA GLY A 253 -3.91 1.85 2.34
C GLY A 253 -3.54 0.58 1.56
N THR A 254 -2.33 0.59 0.98
CA THR A 254 -1.79 -0.56 0.22
C THR A 254 -1.68 -1.84 1.04
N THR A 255 -1.59 -1.74 2.36
CA THR A 255 -1.58 -2.88 3.29
C THR A 255 -2.82 -3.76 3.17
N LEU A 256 -3.99 -3.20 2.78
CA LEU A 256 -5.20 -4.01 2.54
C LEU A 256 -5.02 -5.02 1.41
N TYR A 257 -4.28 -4.66 0.37
CA TYR A 257 -3.98 -5.57 -0.73
C TYR A 257 -3.01 -6.67 -0.32
N GLU A 258 -2.04 -6.34 0.54
CA GLU A 258 -1.12 -7.32 1.12
C GLU A 258 -1.86 -8.33 2.02
N LEU A 259 -2.75 -7.84 2.88
CA LEU A 259 -3.65 -8.69 3.68
C LEU A 259 -4.57 -9.54 2.81
N SER A 260 -5.05 -8.97 1.68
CA SER A 260 -5.87 -9.72 0.72
C SER A 260 -5.08 -10.83 0.02
N ALA A 261 -3.82 -10.57 -0.34
CA ALA A 261 -2.94 -11.61 -0.87
C ALA A 261 -2.70 -12.74 0.14
N CYS A 262 -2.64 -12.42 1.44
CA CYS A 262 -2.57 -13.40 2.52
C CYS A 262 -3.91 -14.11 2.77
N GLY A 263 -5.04 -13.49 2.44
CA GLY A 263 -6.38 -13.95 2.80
C GLY A 263 -6.68 -13.79 4.29
N THR A 264 -6.13 -12.77 4.93
CA THR A 264 -6.26 -12.56 6.38
C THR A 264 -7.49 -11.73 6.70
N PRO A 265 -8.50 -12.28 7.39
CA PRO A 265 -9.71 -11.56 7.75
C PRO A 265 -9.40 -10.23 8.43
N THR A 266 -10.00 -9.14 7.93
CA THR A 266 -9.56 -7.80 8.29
C THR A 266 -10.71 -6.88 8.65
N ILE A 267 -10.53 -6.11 9.73
CA ILE A 267 -11.30 -4.91 10.02
C ILE A 267 -10.42 -3.72 9.62
N SER A 268 -10.92 -2.88 8.73
CA SER A 268 -10.18 -1.72 8.25
C SER A 268 -10.77 -0.41 8.75
N TYR A 269 -9.95 0.63 8.70
CA TYR A 269 -10.35 1.99 9.04
C TYR A 269 -9.77 3.01 8.05
N ILE A 270 -10.40 4.17 7.98
CA ILE A 270 -9.98 5.30 7.14
C ILE A 270 -9.10 6.20 8.00
N ALA A 271 -7.78 6.20 7.74
CA ALA A 271 -6.80 7.06 8.41
C ALA A 271 -6.54 8.37 7.65
N ALA A 272 -6.79 8.39 6.33
CA ALA A 272 -6.59 9.53 5.46
C ALA A 272 -7.64 9.52 4.34
N GLU A 273 -7.95 10.68 3.77
CA GLU A 273 -9.04 10.83 2.79
C GLU A 273 -8.83 9.98 1.53
N ASN A 274 -7.60 9.87 1.04
CA ASN A 274 -7.26 9.02 -0.12
C ASN A 274 -7.51 7.52 0.09
N GLN A 275 -7.81 7.08 1.33
CA GLN A 275 -8.15 5.69 1.64
C GLN A 275 -9.65 5.41 1.59
N ARG A 276 -10.49 6.45 1.54
CA ARG A 276 -11.96 6.34 1.64
C ARG A 276 -12.55 5.43 0.60
N ASP A 277 -12.20 5.63 -0.66
CA ASP A 277 -12.73 4.82 -1.76
C ASP A 277 -12.31 3.37 -1.66
N ASN A 278 -11.05 3.13 -1.24
CA ASN A 278 -10.51 1.81 -1.08
C ASN A 278 -11.26 1.03 0.01
N VAL A 279 -11.38 1.62 1.21
CA VAL A 279 -12.13 1.02 2.33
C VAL A 279 -13.59 0.81 1.95
N SER A 280 -14.23 1.81 1.33
CA SER A 280 -15.65 1.73 0.95
C SER A 280 -15.90 0.62 -0.07
N TYR A 281 -15.03 0.45 -1.06
CA TYR A 281 -15.15 -0.63 -2.03
C TYR A 281 -14.99 -2.00 -1.37
N PHE A 282 -13.93 -2.18 -0.57
CA PHE A 282 -13.65 -3.44 0.08
C PHE A 282 -14.75 -3.86 1.07
N ASP A 283 -15.35 -2.90 1.79
CA ASP A 283 -16.46 -3.16 2.70
C ASP A 283 -17.74 -3.53 1.95
N LYS A 284 -18.09 -2.77 0.89
CA LYS A 284 -19.24 -3.04 0.05
C LYS A 284 -19.21 -4.44 -0.59
N GLU A 285 -18.03 -4.84 -1.07
CA GLU A 285 -17.82 -6.16 -1.68
C GLU A 285 -17.60 -7.27 -0.63
N SER A 286 -17.76 -6.96 0.66
CA SER A 286 -17.58 -7.90 1.78
C SER A 286 -16.18 -8.54 1.84
N VAL A 287 -15.19 -7.86 1.31
CA VAL A 287 -13.78 -8.27 1.35
C VAL A 287 -13.18 -8.00 2.74
N ILE A 288 -13.62 -6.90 3.37
CA ILE A 288 -13.27 -6.53 4.75
C ILE A 288 -14.53 -6.05 5.49
N LYS A 289 -14.37 -5.61 6.74
CA LYS A 289 -15.34 -4.78 7.45
C LYS A 289 -14.73 -3.43 7.80
N SER A 290 -15.51 -2.36 7.64
CA SER A 290 -15.05 -1.00 7.92
C SER A 290 -15.50 -0.51 9.28
N ALA A 291 -14.56 -0.08 10.12
CA ALA A 291 -14.86 0.61 11.39
C ALA A 291 -15.14 2.12 11.21
N GLY A 292 -15.05 2.64 9.98
CA GLY A 292 -15.23 4.06 9.67
C GLY A 292 -13.95 4.87 9.75
N ALA A 293 -14.06 6.19 9.82
CA ALA A 293 -12.91 7.07 9.92
C ALA A 293 -12.43 7.20 11.37
N ILE A 294 -11.11 7.33 11.57
CA ILE A 294 -10.50 7.39 12.90
C ILE A 294 -10.97 8.58 13.75
N ASN A 295 -11.44 9.65 13.08
CA ASN A 295 -11.96 10.86 13.72
C ASN A 295 -13.46 10.77 14.06
N ASP A 296 -14.16 9.73 13.62
CA ASP A 296 -15.55 9.53 13.95
C ASP A 296 -15.70 9.20 15.44
N LYS A 297 -16.75 9.76 16.06
CA LYS A 297 -17.03 9.51 17.49
C LYS A 297 -17.32 8.03 17.76
N GLU A 298 -17.97 7.36 16.81
CA GLU A 298 -18.35 5.94 16.92
C GLU A 298 -17.24 4.97 16.51
N PHE A 299 -16.07 5.45 16.08
CA PHE A 299 -14.99 4.60 15.57
C PHE A 299 -14.65 3.43 16.50
N ILE A 300 -14.45 3.69 17.78
CA ILE A 300 -14.09 2.64 18.76
C ILE A 300 -15.26 1.69 19.03
N ASN A 301 -16.50 2.22 19.11
CA ASN A 301 -17.69 1.40 19.27
C ASN A 301 -17.88 0.47 18.08
N ASN A 302 -17.73 0.98 16.87
CA ASN A 302 -17.77 0.21 15.63
C ASN A 302 -16.68 -0.87 15.60
N LEU A 303 -15.43 -0.50 15.93
CA LEU A 303 -14.31 -1.43 15.96
C LEU A 303 -14.57 -2.60 16.92
N ASN A 304 -15.03 -2.30 18.15
CA ASN A 304 -15.34 -3.34 19.14
C ASN A 304 -16.51 -4.23 18.69
N SER A 305 -17.57 -3.64 18.13
CA SER A 305 -18.70 -4.41 17.58
C SER A 305 -18.26 -5.35 16.46
N LEU A 306 -17.40 -4.87 15.56
CA LEU A 306 -16.87 -5.68 14.46
C LEU A 306 -15.89 -6.76 14.94
N LEU A 307 -15.10 -6.50 15.99
CA LEU A 307 -14.25 -7.50 16.62
C LEU A 307 -15.08 -8.65 17.23
N GLU A 308 -16.24 -8.37 17.82
CA GLU A 308 -17.15 -9.41 18.28
C GLU A 308 -17.71 -10.24 17.10
N GLN A 309 -18.16 -9.58 16.02
CA GLN A 309 -18.73 -10.25 14.87
C GLN A 309 -17.71 -11.13 14.14
N ILE A 310 -16.47 -10.66 13.97
CA ILE A 310 -15.43 -11.39 13.21
C ILE A 310 -14.88 -12.61 13.96
N LYS A 311 -15.26 -12.82 15.23
CA LYS A 311 -15.01 -14.08 15.95
C LYS A 311 -15.73 -15.27 15.30
N ASP A 312 -16.83 -15.02 14.58
CA ASP A 312 -17.53 -16.06 13.82
C ASP A 312 -16.65 -16.64 12.69
N TYR A 313 -16.54 -17.96 12.67
CA TYR A 313 -15.75 -18.68 11.68
C TYR A 313 -16.20 -18.40 10.24
N ASN A 314 -17.53 -18.39 9.98
CA ASN A 314 -18.07 -18.23 8.65
C ASN A 314 -17.77 -16.82 8.09
N ILE A 315 -17.85 -15.80 8.93
CA ILE A 315 -17.48 -14.42 8.54
C ILE A 315 -16.01 -14.38 8.11
N ARG A 316 -15.10 -14.97 8.88
CA ARG A 316 -13.67 -15.01 8.54
C ARG A 316 -13.39 -15.83 7.28
N ALA A 317 -14.05 -16.96 7.12
CA ALA A 317 -13.89 -17.80 5.94
C ALA A 317 -14.39 -17.11 4.66
N LEU A 318 -15.52 -16.41 4.73
CA LEU A 318 -16.07 -15.63 3.61
C LEU A 318 -15.12 -14.47 3.23
N GLN A 319 -14.65 -13.70 4.20
CA GLN A 319 -13.69 -12.62 3.94
C GLN A 319 -12.41 -13.16 3.31
N SER A 320 -11.81 -14.21 3.88
CA SER A 320 -10.59 -14.81 3.35
C SER A 320 -10.76 -15.25 1.89
N SER A 321 -11.89 -15.88 1.55
CA SER A 321 -12.20 -16.27 0.19
C SER A 321 -12.35 -15.07 -0.75
N ALA A 322 -13.07 -14.01 -0.33
CA ALA A 322 -13.26 -12.79 -1.12
C ALA A 322 -11.92 -12.07 -1.36
N MET A 323 -11.08 -11.96 -0.35
CA MET A 323 -9.74 -11.38 -0.44
C MET A 323 -8.86 -12.09 -1.47
N LYS A 324 -8.80 -13.42 -1.43
CA LYS A 324 -8.00 -14.24 -2.36
C LYS A 324 -8.49 -14.16 -3.80
N LYS A 325 -9.79 -13.94 -4.03
CA LYS A 325 -10.36 -13.72 -5.37
C LYS A 325 -9.98 -12.34 -5.93
N LEU A 326 -9.85 -11.34 -5.05
CA LEU A 326 -9.55 -9.98 -5.46
C LEU A 326 -8.08 -9.80 -5.85
N VAL A 327 -7.15 -10.52 -5.20
CA VAL A 327 -5.70 -10.34 -5.34
C VAL A 327 -5.00 -11.66 -5.60
N ASP A 328 -4.46 -11.84 -6.80
CA ASP A 328 -3.74 -13.06 -7.21
C ASP A 328 -2.20 -12.96 -7.13
N GLY A 329 -1.69 -11.76 -6.81
CA GLY A 329 -0.26 -11.50 -6.66
C GLY A 329 0.54 -11.32 -7.96
N LYS A 330 -0.03 -11.54 -9.14
CA LYS A 330 0.68 -11.53 -10.43
C LYS A 330 0.71 -10.17 -11.14
N GLY A 331 0.35 -9.09 -10.46
CA GLY A 331 0.20 -7.77 -11.08
C GLY A 331 1.50 -7.23 -11.66
N CYS A 332 2.63 -7.34 -10.94
CA CYS A 332 3.94 -6.89 -11.45
C CYS A 332 4.35 -7.64 -12.73
N GLN A 333 4.10 -8.95 -12.80
CA GLN A 333 4.39 -9.73 -13.99
C GLN A 333 3.60 -9.19 -15.19
N ARG A 334 2.28 -9.00 -15.04
CA ARG A 334 1.44 -8.47 -16.11
C ARG A 334 1.83 -7.05 -16.53
N ILE A 335 2.21 -6.20 -15.56
CA ILE A 335 2.71 -4.85 -15.89
C ILE A 335 3.95 -4.96 -16.79
N ILE A 336 4.93 -5.80 -16.44
CA ILE A 336 6.19 -5.94 -17.21
C ILE A 336 5.94 -6.57 -18.60
N GLU A 337 4.97 -7.46 -18.73
CA GLU A 337 4.58 -8.04 -20.02
C GLU A 337 3.91 -7.02 -20.95
N GLU A 338 3.27 -5.99 -20.39
CA GLU A 338 2.50 -4.99 -21.14
C GLU A 338 3.32 -3.72 -21.48
N ILE A 339 4.44 -3.46 -20.83
CA ILE A 339 5.23 -2.22 -21.02
C ILE A 339 6.62 -2.47 -21.73
#